data_fb7aafeca431363ae564cf2967d174bf
#
_entry.id   fb7aafeca431363ae564cf2967d174bf
#
_cell.length_a   1.000
_cell.length_b   1.000
_cell.length_c   1.000
_cell.angle_alpha   90.00
_cell.angle_beta   90.00
_cell.angle_gamma   90.00
#
_symmetry.space_group_name_H-M   'P 1'
#
loop_
_entity.id
_entity.type
_entity.pdbx_description
1 polymer ?
#
loop_
_entity_poly.entity_id
_entity_poly.type
_entity_poly.pdbx_seq_one_letter_code
_entity_poly.pdbx_strand_id
1 'polypeptide(L)'
;MGKQEILSEILPKGRGVWVPIDHGVTDFPSQGLEDIELTINSLIAGEVDVIVAHKGVVDKFSHLCEGTKTSMIAHLSASTRHGGKNQSNKVLVGDVDEVIMRGAVGVSCQLNIGSKKESAMLERMGHITTEAYLNDVPVLGMVYVRGENVNLMKFDSTKGYAHAARIAFELGCDVAKTVWTGDKDSFSKVCKAAPIPLLVAGGPSTGNSKKILTMVKESIESGGAG
;
A
#
# COMPACT_ATOMS: atom_id res chain seq x y z
N MET A 1 10.33 -6.66 -18.46
CA MET A 1 10.27 -5.25 -18.02
C MET A 1 11.00 -5.17 -16.69
N GLY A 2 11.96 -4.27 -16.54
CA GLY A 2 12.72 -4.13 -15.31
C GLY A 2 11.99 -3.20 -14.33
N LYS A 3 12.38 -3.22 -13.04
CA LYS A 3 11.75 -2.47 -11.96
C LYS A 3 11.58 -0.97 -12.27
N GLN A 4 12.57 -0.32 -12.90
CA GLN A 4 12.50 1.11 -13.21
C GLN A 4 11.46 1.41 -14.30
N GLU A 5 11.31 0.52 -15.29
CA GLU A 5 10.27 0.64 -16.31
C GLU A 5 8.89 0.49 -15.68
N ILE A 6 8.71 -0.54 -14.83
CA ILE A 6 7.46 -0.75 -14.08
C ILE A 6 7.13 0.49 -13.24
N LEU A 7 8.08 1.02 -12.48
CA LEU A 7 7.86 2.22 -11.66
C LEU A 7 7.45 3.43 -12.50
N SER A 8 7.99 3.59 -13.71
CA SER A 8 7.61 4.69 -14.61
C SER A 8 6.19 4.55 -15.17
N GLU A 9 5.68 3.33 -15.29
CA GLU A 9 4.31 3.04 -15.73
C GLU A 9 3.30 3.23 -14.60
N ILE A 10 3.60 2.70 -13.40
CA ILE A 10 2.68 2.76 -12.25
C ILE A 10 2.72 4.08 -11.48
N LEU A 11 3.72 4.94 -11.75
CA LEU A 11 3.86 6.29 -11.23
C LEU A 11 4.22 7.27 -12.35
N PRO A 12 3.34 7.47 -13.36
CA PRO A 12 3.63 8.33 -14.48
C PRO A 12 3.94 9.76 -14.01
N LYS A 13 5.09 10.27 -14.43
CA LYS A 13 5.61 11.59 -13.98
C LYS A 13 5.77 11.68 -12.45
N GLY A 14 6.03 10.56 -11.79
CA GLY A 14 6.23 10.45 -10.34
C GLY A 14 4.94 10.51 -9.51
N ARG A 15 3.77 10.31 -10.11
CA ARG A 15 2.47 10.32 -9.43
C ARG A 15 1.58 9.19 -9.94
N GLY A 16 0.66 8.70 -9.08
CA GLY A 16 -0.26 7.66 -9.50
C GLY A 16 -1.50 7.56 -8.63
N VAL A 17 -2.57 7.05 -9.22
CA VAL A 17 -3.81 6.71 -8.52
C VAL A 17 -3.80 5.20 -8.27
N TRP A 18 -3.61 4.82 -7.01
CA TRP A 18 -3.53 3.42 -6.60
C TRP A 18 -4.74 3.04 -5.75
N VAL A 19 -5.49 2.05 -6.18
CA VAL A 19 -6.73 1.64 -5.51
C VAL A 19 -6.57 0.25 -4.89
N PRO A 20 -6.52 0.14 -3.55
CA PRO A 20 -6.49 -1.15 -2.87
C PRO A 20 -7.90 -1.76 -2.80
N ILE A 21 -8.00 -3.02 -3.17
CA ILE A 21 -9.20 -3.87 -3.05
C ILE A 21 -8.91 -5.14 -2.23
N ASP A 22 -7.84 -5.13 -1.45
CA ASP A 22 -7.35 -6.23 -0.59
C ASP A 22 -8.13 -6.37 0.73
N HIS A 23 -9.17 -5.57 0.95
CA HIS A 23 -9.92 -5.50 2.21
C HIS A 23 -10.71 -6.77 2.54
N GLY A 24 -11.12 -7.55 1.54
CA GLY A 24 -11.95 -8.74 1.70
C GLY A 24 -11.31 -9.86 2.54
N VAL A 25 -9.97 -9.90 2.67
CA VAL A 25 -9.28 -10.84 3.58
C VAL A 25 -9.33 -10.33 5.02
N THR A 26 -9.23 -9.03 5.22
CA THR A 26 -9.22 -8.44 6.57
C THR A 26 -10.62 -8.42 7.17
N ASP A 27 -11.61 -8.07 6.39
CA ASP A 27 -13.00 -7.92 6.82
C ASP A 27 -13.96 -8.49 5.77
N PHE A 28 -15.27 -8.52 6.07
CA PHE A 28 -16.30 -8.81 5.08
C PHE A 28 -16.19 -7.79 3.93
N PRO A 29 -16.48 -8.20 2.67
CA PRO A 29 -16.40 -7.27 1.53
C PRO A 29 -17.19 -5.98 1.79
N SER A 30 -16.48 -4.86 1.67
CA SER A 30 -17.09 -3.54 1.82
C SER A 30 -18.03 -3.27 0.65
N GLN A 31 -18.99 -2.37 0.84
CA GLN A 31 -19.86 -1.90 -0.23
C GLN A 31 -19.05 -1.49 -1.47
N GLY A 32 -19.36 -2.05 -2.63
CA GLY A 32 -18.66 -1.86 -3.88
C GLY A 32 -17.54 -2.85 -4.14
N LEU A 33 -17.28 -3.81 -3.23
CA LEU A 33 -16.32 -4.90 -3.40
C LEU A 33 -17.00 -6.28 -3.40
N GLU A 34 -18.33 -6.34 -3.45
CA GLU A 34 -19.09 -7.58 -3.49
C GLU A 34 -18.91 -8.30 -4.83
N ASP A 35 -18.85 -7.53 -5.93
CA ASP A 35 -18.55 -7.99 -7.27
C ASP A 35 -17.16 -7.47 -7.69
N ILE A 36 -16.15 -8.31 -7.53
CA ILE A 36 -14.75 -7.95 -7.76
C ILE A 36 -14.49 -7.66 -9.25
N GLU A 37 -15.08 -8.44 -10.16
CA GLU A 37 -14.89 -8.26 -11.60
C GLU A 37 -15.48 -6.93 -12.07
N LEU A 38 -16.69 -6.60 -11.64
CA LEU A 38 -17.32 -5.31 -11.92
C LEU A 38 -16.50 -4.15 -11.37
N THR A 39 -15.96 -4.31 -10.16
CA THR A 39 -15.10 -3.30 -9.53
C THR A 39 -13.83 -3.09 -10.34
N ILE A 40 -13.13 -4.17 -10.75
CA ILE A 40 -11.90 -4.08 -11.55
C ILE A 40 -12.18 -3.38 -12.89
N ASN A 41 -13.24 -3.79 -13.61
CA ASN A 41 -13.64 -3.16 -14.87
C ASN A 41 -13.93 -1.67 -14.69
N SER A 42 -14.57 -1.29 -13.59
CA SER A 42 -14.85 0.13 -13.27
C SER A 42 -13.55 0.92 -13.00
N LEU A 43 -12.57 0.32 -12.30
CA LEU A 43 -11.28 0.94 -12.04
C LEU A 43 -10.46 1.10 -13.32
N ILE A 44 -10.45 0.10 -14.20
CA ILE A 44 -9.81 0.16 -15.51
C ILE A 44 -10.46 1.27 -16.38
N ALA A 45 -11.79 1.33 -16.43
CA ALA A 45 -12.51 2.40 -17.13
C ALA A 45 -12.23 3.80 -16.55
N GLY A 46 -11.95 3.87 -15.24
CA GLY A 46 -11.50 5.09 -14.55
C GLY A 46 -10.01 5.40 -14.72
N GLU A 47 -9.28 4.61 -15.51
CA GLU A 47 -7.86 4.78 -15.80
C GLU A 47 -6.97 4.90 -14.54
N VAL A 48 -7.24 4.11 -13.50
CA VAL A 48 -6.34 4.05 -12.34
C VAL A 48 -5.00 3.44 -12.75
N ASP A 49 -3.91 3.86 -12.12
CA ASP A 49 -2.58 3.36 -12.46
C ASP A 49 -2.34 1.97 -11.86
N VAL A 50 -2.79 1.74 -10.62
CA VAL A 50 -2.58 0.46 -9.93
C VAL A 50 -3.83 0.00 -9.17
N ILE A 51 -4.10 -1.30 -9.26
CA ILE A 51 -4.99 -2.03 -8.36
C ILE A 51 -4.14 -2.89 -7.43
N VAL A 52 -4.30 -2.72 -6.11
CA VAL A 52 -3.63 -3.57 -5.12
C VAL A 52 -4.60 -4.61 -4.61
N ALA A 53 -4.29 -5.89 -4.83
CA ALA A 53 -5.19 -7.01 -4.51
C ALA A 53 -4.42 -8.21 -3.95
N HIS A 54 -5.11 -9.14 -3.32
CA HIS A 54 -4.51 -10.42 -2.93
C HIS A 54 -4.37 -11.38 -4.12
N LYS A 55 -3.45 -12.33 -4.01
CA LYS A 55 -3.01 -13.25 -5.06
C LYS A 55 -4.14 -13.97 -5.81
N GLY A 56 -5.22 -14.35 -5.13
CA GLY A 56 -6.36 -15.01 -5.79
C GLY A 56 -7.14 -14.09 -6.73
N VAL A 57 -7.18 -12.79 -6.44
CA VAL A 57 -7.78 -11.78 -7.33
C VAL A 57 -6.84 -11.50 -8.50
N VAL A 58 -5.53 -11.35 -8.22
CA VAL A 58 -4.50 -11.18 -9.27
C VAL A 58 -4.55 -12.33 -10.26
N ASP A 59 -4.50 -13.57 -9.76
CA ASP A 59 -4.53 -14.79 -10.57
C ASP A 59 -5.76 -14.85 -11.52
N LYS A 60 -6.91 -14.49 -10.98
CA LYS A 60 -8.16 -14.61 -11.74
C LYS A 60 -8.38 -13.46 -12.71
N PHE A 61 -7.90 -12.24 -12.39
CA PHE A 61 -8.35 -11.02 -13.08
C PHE A 61 -7.23 -10.15 -13.66
N SER A 62 -5.93 -10.50 -13.49
CA SER A 62 -4.83 -9.70 -14.06
C SER A 62 -4.92 -9.55 -15.58
N HIS A 63 -5.45 -10.55 -16.27
CA HIS A 63 -5.64 -10.52 -17.71
C HIS A 63 -6.56 -9.38 -18.18
N LEU A 64 -7.47 -8.86 -17.34
CA LEU A 64 -8.32 -7.71 -17.67
C LEU A 64 -7.52 -6.41 -17.79
N CYS A 65 -6.33 -6.35 -17.21
CA CYS A 65 -5.44 -5.20 -17.28
C CYS A 65 -4.58 -5.18 -18.56
N GLU A 66 -4.51 -6.29 -19.30
CA GLU A 66 -3.68 -6.39 -20.50
C GLU A 66 -4.09 -5.36 -21.57
N GLY A 67 -3.11 -4.63 -22.08
CA GLY A 67 -3.35 -3.57 -23.08
C GLY A 67 -4.02 -2.31 -22.52
N THR A 68 -4.20 -2.22 -21.21
CA THR A 68 -4.71 -1.00 -20.53
C THR A 68 -3.57 -0.27 -19.84
N LYS A 69 -3.87 0.90 -19.26
CA LYS A 69 -2.95 1.67 -18.42
C LYS A 69 -2.80 1.06 -17.01
N THR A 70 -3.78 0.28 -16.58
CA THR A 70 -3.89 -0.22 -15.20
C THR A 70 -3.03 -1.45 -14.99
N SER A 71 -2.25 -1.49 -13.93
CA SER A 71 -1.47 -2.66 -13.52
C SER A 71 -1.95 -3.23 -12.18
N MET A 72 -1.65 -4.51 -11.90
CA MET A 72 -1.95 -5.12 -10.61
C MET A 72 -0.69 -5.35 -9.79
N ILE A 73 -0.74 -4.95 -8.50
CA ILE A 73 0.25 -5.27 -7.46
C ILE A 73 -0.37 -6.27 -6.48
N ALA A 74 0.38 -7.33 -6.14
CA ALA A 74 -0.08 -8.34 -5.19
C ALA A 74 0.24 -7.94 -3.75
N HIS A 75 -0.80 -7.89 -2.89
CA HIS A 75 -0.60 -7.70 -1.45
C HIS A 75 -0.30 -9.04 -0.76
N LEU A 76 0.91 -9.15 -0.18
CA LEU A 76 1.45 -10.42 0.34
C LEU A 76 1.21 -10.63 1.83
N SER A 77 0.64 -9.67 2.55
CA SER A 77 0.45 -9.82 3.98
C SER A 77 -1.02 -9.69 4.40
N ALA A 78 -1.45 -10.52 5.34
CA ALA A 78 -2.85 -10.59 5.73
C ALA A 78 -3.04 -10.77 7.23
N SER A 79 -4.18 -10.35 7.72
CA SER A 79 -4.80 -10.75 8.98
C SER A 79 -6.30 -10.55 8.87
N THR A 80 -7.09 -11.34 9.60
CA THR A 80 -8.54 -11.16 9.60
C THR A 80 -9.00 -10.49 10.90
N ARG A 81 -10.16 -9.82 10.85
CA ARG A 81 -10.82 -9.27 12.06
C ARG A 81 -11.15 -10.33 13.10
N HIS A 82 -11.30 -11.59 12.67
CA HIS A 82 -11.59 -12.71 13.56
C HIS A 82 -10.36 -13.13 14.39
N GLY A 83 -9.17 -12.68 14.04
CA GLY A 83 -7.94 -12.89 14.82
C GLY A 83 -7.90 -12.17 16.16
N GLY A 84 -8.89 -11.34 16.49
CA GLY A 84 -9.01 -10.64 17.76
C GLY A 84 -7.78 -9.79 18.06
N LYS A 85 -7.13 -10.03 19.19
CA LYS A 85 -5.91 -9.29 19.63
C LYS A 85 -4.71 -9.46 18.68
N ASN A 86 -4.73 -10.45 17.79
CA ASN A 86 -3.67 -10.68 16.78
C ASN A 86 -3.91 -9.94 15.47
N GLN A 87 -4.98 -9.18 15.33
CA GLN A 87 -5.33 -8.46 14.11
C GLN A 87 -4.24 -7.48 13.65
N SER A 88 -3.43 -6.95 14.58
CA SER A 88 -2.28 -6.09 14.26
C SER A 88 -1.11 -6.84 13.64
N ASN A 89 -1.05 -8.18 13.77
CA ASN A 89 0.01 -9.02 13.21
C ASN A 89 -0.35 -9.43 11.76
N LYS A 90 0.36 -8.88 10.80
CA LYS A 90 0.22 -9.26 9.38
C LYS A 90 1.17 -10.42 9.07
N VAL A 91 0.62 -11.55 8.61
CA VAL A 91 1.40 -12.74 8.20
C VAL A 91 1.52 -12.80 6.68
N LEU A 92 2.61 -13.38 6.16
CA LEU A 92 2.75 -13.59 4.72
C LEU A 92 1.78 -14.69 4.24
N VAL A 93 1.19 -14.46 3.09
CA VAL A 93 0.20 -15.33 2.44
C VAL A 93 0.55 -15.62 0.97
N GLY A 94 1.76 -15.28 0.55
CA GLY A 94 2.30 -15.52 -0.77
C GLY A 94 3.76 -15.08 -0.85
N ASP A 95 4.45 -15.55 -1.89
CA ASP A 95 5.84 -15.25 -2.22
C ASP A 95 5.92 -14.40 -3.49
N VAL A 96 7.03 -13.71 -3.70
CA VAL A 96 7.20 -12.79 -4.83
C VAL A 96 7.14 -13.54 -6.16
N ASP A 97 7.87 -14.64 -6.30
CA ASP A 97 7.89 -15.46 -7.53
C ASP A 97 6.49 -15.97 -7.90
N GLU A 98 5.74 -16.45 -6.90
CA GLU A 98 4.38 -16.95 -7.09
C GLU A 98 3.46 -15.89 -7.70
N VAL A 99 3.49 -14.67 -7.18
CA VAL A 99 2.53 -13.65 -7.60
C VAL A 99 2.91 -12.98 -8.92
N ILE A 100 4.21 -12.94 -9.27
CA ILE A 100 4.65 -12.55 -10.61
C ILE A 100 4.12 -13.53 -11.65
N MET A 101 4.22 -14.83 -11.41
CA MET A 101 3.65 -15.85 -12.30
C MET A 101 2.12 -15.74 -12.44
N ARG A 102 1.43 -15.14 -11.47
CA ARG A 102 -0.01 -14.86 -11.51
C ARG A 102 -0.35 -13.54 -12.22
N GLY A 103 0.63 -12.79 -12.70
CA GLY A 103 0.43 -11.54 -13.44
C GLY A 103 0.57 -10.24 -12.64
N ALA A 104 1.09 -10.30 -11.39
CA ALA A 104 1.44 -9.09 -10.66
C ALA A 104 2.70 -8.45 -11.24
N VAL A 105 2.72 -7.12 -11.38
CA VAL A 105 3.91 -6.35 -11.82
C VAL A 105 4.79 -5.92 -10.65
N GLY A 106 4.32 -6.12 -9.41
CA GLY A 106 5.01 -5.76 -8.18
C GLY A 106 4.28 -6.30 -6.98
N VAL A 107 4.81 -6.04 -5.80
CA VAL A 107 4.29 -6.58 -4.55
C VAL A 107 4.07 -5.50 -3.49
N SER A 108 3.26 -5.81 -2.49
CA SER A 108 3.13 -4.96 -1.31
C SER A 108 3.06 -5.79 -0.03
N CYS A 109 3.53 -5.22 1.06
CA CYS A 109 3.35 -5.79 2.39
C CYS A 109 3.08 -4.69 3.42
N GLN A 110 2.46 -5.09 4.54
CA GLN A 110 2.11 -4.17 5.61
C GLN A 110 2.93 -4.41 6.86
N LEU A 111 3.42 -3.32 7.44
CA LEU A 111 4.08 -3.27 8.74
C LEU A 111 3.29 -2.35 9.68
N ASN A 112 2.93 -2.84 10.87
CA ASN A 112 2.31 -2.06 11.93
C ASN A 112 3.35 -1.78 13.03
N ILE A 113 3.88 -0.55 13.06
CA ILE A 113 4.82 -0.07 14.09
C ILE A 113 4.05 0.12 15.41
N GLY A 114 4.59 -0.39 16.49
CA GLY A 114 3.92 -0.38 17.80
C GLY A 114 3.07 -1.62 18.08
N SER A 115 3.03 -2.58 17.17
CA SER A 115 2.47 -3.90 17.43
C SER A 115 3.40 -4.73 18.32
N LYS A 116 2.84 -5.58 19.17
CA LYS A 116 3.63 -6.61 19.90
C LYS A 116 4.35 -7.61 18.98
N LYS A 117 3.95 -7.66 17.71
CA LYS A 117 4.52 -8.53 16.67
C LYS A 117 5.32 -7.75 15.62
N GLU A 118 5.74 -6.53 15.94
CA GLU A 118 6.48 -5.65 15.04
C GLU A 118 7.75 -6.30 14.49
N SER A 119 8.56 -6.94 15.34
CA SER A 119 9.81 -7.61 14.92
C SER A 119 9.59 -8.66 13.83
N ALA A 120 8.53 -9.47 13.96
CA ALA A 120 8.19 -10.48 12.97
C ALA A 120 7.68 -9.87 11.65
N MET A 121 7.06 -8.69 11.70
CA MET A 121 6.64 -7.97 10.49
C MET A 121 7.80 -7.25 9.81
N LEU A 122 8.78 -6.74 10.58
CA LEU A 122 10.04 -6.21 10.04
C LEU A 122 10.82 -7.29 9.28
N GLU A 123 10.96 -8.48 9.88
CA GLU A 123 11.61 -9.64 9.24
C GLU A 123 10.92 -10.01 7.92
N ARG A 124 9.59 -10.07 7.90
CA ARG A 124 8.80 -10.39 6.70
C ARG A 124 8.96 -9.32 5.62
N MET A 125 8.95 -8.03 5.98
CA MET A 125 9.17 -6.95 5.04
C MET A 125 10.57 -7.03 4.44
N GLY A 126 11.61 -7.27 5.25
CA GLY A 126 12.98 -7.47 4.77
C GLY A 126 13.11 -8.67 3.82
N HIS A 127 12.42 -9.77 4.11
CA HIS A 127 12.36 -10.93 3.21
C HIS A 127 11.73 -10.58 1.86
N ILE A 128 10.55 -9.95 1.86
CA ILE A 128 9.85 -9.55 0.63
C ILE A 128 10.66 -8.56 -0.21
N THR A 129 11.30 -7.56 0.41
CA THR A 129 12.12 -6.59 -0.33
C THR A 129 13.36 -7.23 -0.93
N THR A 130 13.93 -8.25 -0.27
CA THR A 130 15.04 -9.04 -0.82
C THR A 130 14.59 -9.85 -2.04
N GLU A 131 13.50 -10.59 -1.93
CA GLU A 131 12.96 -11.38 -3.06
C GLU A 131 12.55 -10.47 -4.23
N ALA A 132 11.90 -9.34 -3.96
CA ALA A 132 11.51 -8.38 -4.99
C ALA A 132 12.72 -7.75 -5.69
N TYR A 133 13.81 -7.49 -4.94
CA TYR A 133 15.07 -7.03 -5.53
C TYR A 133 15.65 -8.06 -6.49
N LEU A 134 15.67 -9.35 -6.10
CA LEU A 134 16.18 -10.45 -6.94
C LEU A 134 15.31 -10.68 -8.18
N ASN A 135 14.04 -10.37 -8.12
CA ASN A 135 13.09 -10.48 -9.23
C ASN A 135 12.94 -9.20 -10.06
N ASP A 136 13.65 -8.15 -9.71
CA ASP A 136 13.60 -6.83 -10.38
C ASP A 136 12.17 -6.24 -10.46
N VAL A 137 11.39 -6.36 -9.37
CA VAL A 137 10.03 -5.82 -9.25
C VAL A 137 9.90 -4.83 -8.10
N PRO A 138 8.98 -3.82 -8.20
CA PRO A 138 8.80 -2.82 -7.17
C PRO A 138 8.05 -3.34 -5.94
N VAL A 139 8.33 -2.74 -4.78
CA VAL A 139 7.67 -3.01 -3.50
C VAL A 139 6.96 -1.76 -2.98
N LEU A 140 5.65 -1.89 -2.71
CA LEU A 140 4.89 -0.94 -1.92
C LEU A 140 4.92 -1.32 -0.44
N GLY A 141 5.58 -0.53 0.39
CA GLY A 141 5.53 -0.66 1.85
C GLY A 141 4.33 0.07 2.44
N MET A 142 3.36 -0.65 2.97
CA MET A 142 2.24 -0.08 3.73
C MET A 142 2.64 0.01 5.20
N VAL A 143 3.18 1.14 5.65
CA VAL A 143 3.71 1.28 7.01
C VAL A 143 2.84 2.20 7.85
N TYR A 144 2.31 1.67 8.94
CA TYR A 144 1.40 2.39 9.82
C TYR A 144 1.87 2.35 11.28
N VAL A 145 1.68 3.45 11.99
CA VAL A 145 1.83 3.47 13.45
C VAL A 145 0.53 2.97 14.07
N ARG A 146 0.51 1.68 14.35
CA ARG A 146 -0.70 0.96 14.78
C ARG A 146 -0.33 -0.27 15.60
N GLY A 147 -0.91 -0.42 16.76
CA GLY A 147 -0.70 -1.60 17.59
C GLY A 147 -0.85 -1.30 19.06
N GLU A 148 -0.65 -2.31 19.87
CA GLU A 148 -0.94 -2.30 21.32
C GLU A 148 0.00 -1.37 22.10
N ASN A 149 1.20 -1.11 21.58
CA ASN A 149 2.22 -0.29 22.23
C ASN A 149 2.13 1.21 21.84
N VAL A 150 1.29 1.59 20.87
CA VAL A 150 1.18 2.98 20.42
C VAL A 150 0.77 3.92 21.56
N ASN A 151 -0.13 3.48 22.43
CA ASN A 151 -0.56 4.28 23.59
C ASN A 151 0.52 4.42 24.67
N LEU A 152 1.55 3.57 24.67
CA LEU A 152 2.69 3.63 25.61
C LEU A 152 3.74 4.65 25.16
N MET A 153 3.72 4.99 23.87
CA MET A 153 4.58 5.99 23.26
C MET A 153 3.79 7.30 23.25
N LYS A 154 4.34 8.38 23.79
CA LYS A 154 3.73 9.72 23.59
C LYS A 154 3.72 10.00 22.08
N PHE A 155 2.65 9.57 21.41
CA PHE A 155 2.59 9.51 19.95
C PHE A 155 2.46 10.93 19.37
N ASP A 156 3.49 11.35 18.66
CA ASP A 156 3.48 12.48 17.74
C ASP A 156 3.22 11.93 16.34
N SER A 157 2.07 12.22 15.77
CA SER A 157 1.66 11.67 14.46
C SER A 157 2.64 12.03 13.36
N THR A 158 3.16 13.25 13.33
CA THR A 158 4.13 13.68 12.31
C THR A 158 5.42 12.89 12.41
N LYS A 159 6.00 12.77 13.61
CA LYS A 159 7.22 12.01 13.82
C LYS A 159 7.01 10.51 13.59
N GLY A 160 5.88 9.97 14.03
CA GLY A 160 5.55 8.56 13.84
C GLY A 160 5.43 8.18 12.37
N TYR A 161 4.71 8.96 11.57
CA TYR A 161 4.57 8.66 10.15
C TYR A 161 5.81 9.03 9.33
N ALA A 162 6.61 10.02 9.74
CA ALA A 162 7.93 10.26 9.17
C ALA A 162 8.87 9.06 9.40
N HIS A 163 8.85 8.49 10.61
CA HIS A 163 9.59 7.26 10.91
C HIS A 163 9.06 6.07 10.09
N ALA A 164 7.75 5.92 9.94
CA ALA A 164 7.15 4.89 9.10
C ALA A 164 7.64 4.96 7.64
N ALA A 165 7.63 6.15 7.03
CA ALA A 165 8.14 6.37 5.68
C ALA A 165 9.65 6.03 5.60
N ARG A 166 10.43 6.41 6.60
CA ARG A 166 11.86 6.12 6.68
C ARG A 166 12.16 4.62 6.79
N ILE A 167 11.40 3.88 7.60
CA ILE A 167 11.51 2.42 7.71
C ILE A 167 11.24 1.76 6.35
N ALA A 168 10.17 2.15 5.66
CA ALA A 168 9.87 1.60 4.34
C ALA A 168 11.06 1.77 3.38
N PHE A 169 11.64 2.98 3.32
CA PHE A 169 12.81 3.25 2.49
C PHE A 169 14.04 2.41 2.90
N GLU A 170 14.40 2.43 4.17
CA GLU A 170 15.62 1.74 4.64
C GLU A 170 15.51 0.21 4.55
N LEU A 171 14.30 -0.34 4.57
CA LEU A 171 14.06 -1.76 4.31
C LEU A 171 13.94 -2.12 2.81
N GLY A 172 14.14 -1.16 1.90
CA GLY A 172 14.19 -1.43 0.47
C GLY A 172 12.86 -1.37 -0.27
N CYS A 173 11.82 -0.74 0.31
CA CYS A 173 10.61 -0.45 -0.44
C CYS A 173 10.87 0.67 -1.46
N ASP A 174 10.26 0.55 -2.63
CA ASP A 174 10.37 1.53 -3.73
C ASP A 174 9.31 2.64 -3.62
N VAL A 175 8.17 2.33 -3.02
CA VAL A 175 7.04 3.24 -2.75
C VAL A 175 6.57 3.00 -1.32
N ALA A 176 6.20 4.06 -0.60
CA ALA A 176 5.60 3.92 0.72
C ALA A 176 4.16 4.43 0.73
N LYS A 177 3.32 3.84 1.58
CA LYS A 177 1.96 4.31 1.84
C LYS A 177 1.77 4.51 3.33
N THR A 178 1.29 5.69 3.71
CA THR A 178 1.00 6.02 5.11
C THR A 178 -0.26 6.90 5.23
N VAL A 179 -0.53 7.40 6.42
CA VAL A 179 -1.74 8.15 6.75
C VAL A 179 -1.51 9.66 6.59
N TRP A 180 -2.54 10.40 6.15
CA TRP A 180 -2.56 11.85 6.17
C TRP A 180 -2.42 12.38 7.62
N THR A 181 -1.54 13.35 7.84
CA THR A 181 -1.25 13.90 9.17
C THR A 181 -2.17 15.07 9.57
N GLY A 182 -3.08 15.48 8.67
CA GLY A 182 -4.09 16.49 8.96
C GLY A 182 -3.85 17.85 8.30
N ASP A 183 -2.60 18.18 7.97
CA ASP A 183 -2.22 19.44 7.32
C ASP A 183 -0.98 19.30 6.44
N LYS A 184 -0.75 20.27 5.55
CA LYS A 184 0.35 20.26 4.57
C LYS A 184 1.73 20.31 5.20
N ASP A 185 1.91 21.10 6.26
CA ASP A 185 3.23 21.30 6.87
C ASP A 185 3.72 20.04 7.58
N SER A 186 2.83 19.36 8.30
CA SER A 186 3.14 18.09 8.94
C SER A 186 3.39 16.99 7.91
N PHE A 187 2.56 16.90 6.86
CA PHE A 187 2.73 15.87 5.83
C PHE A 187 3.97 16.10 4.96
N SER A 188 4.35 17.37 4.71
CA SER A 188 5.61 17.69 4.03
C SER A 188 6.84 17.15 4.79
N LYS A 189 6.80 17.16 6.14
CA LYS A 189 7.86 16.58 6.96
C LYS A 189 7.90 15.05 6.80
N VAL A 190 6.74 14.41 6.67
CA VAL A 190 6.65 12.97 6.41
C VAL A 190 7.24 12.63 5.03
N CYS A 191 6.88 13.38 3.99
CA CYS A 191 7.42 13.19 2.64
C CYS A 191 8.95 13.37 2.59
N LYS A 192 9.50 14.34 3.33
CA LYS A 192 10.93 14.60 3.38
C LYS A 192 11.73 13.56 4.18
N ALA A 193 11.07 12.71 4.95
CA ALA A 193 11.74 11.70 5.77
C ALA A 193 12.34 10.53 4.94
N ALA A 194 11.84 10.31 3.73
CA ALA A 194 12.31 9.24 2.85
C ALA A 194 12.38 9.70 1.40
N PRO A 195 13.46 9.39 0.65
CA PRO A 195 13.63 9.79 -0.76
C PRO A 195 12.94 8.82 -1.73
N ILE A 196 11.73 8.38 -1.40
CA ILE A 196 10.88 7.51 -2.23
C ILE A 196 9.47 8.12 -2.36
N PRO A 197 8.73 7.81 -3.43
CA PRO A 197 7.34 8.22 -3.58
C PRO A 197 6.48 7.81 -2.39
N LEU A 198 5.69 8.75 -1.87
CA LEU A 198 4.80 8.52 -0.74
C LEU A 198 3.34 8.67 -1.16
N LEU A 199 2.56 7.61 -1.03
CA LEU A 199 1.12 7.60 -1.26
C LEU A 199 0.37 7.87 0.05
N VAL A 200 -0.69 8.67 -0.02
CA VAL A 200 -1.57 8.92 1.12
C VAL A 200 -2.71 7.91 1.16
N ALA A 201 -2.94 7.30 2.32
CA ALA A 201 -4.12 6.48 2.53
C ALA A 201 -5.38 7.34 2.62
N GLY A 202 -6.44 6.97 1.88
CA GLY A 202 -7.71 7.70 1.84
C GLY A 202 -8.45 7.80 3.18
N GLY A 203 -8.09 6.96 4.14
CA GLY A 203 -8.73 6.91 5.45
C GLY A 203 -10.16 6.34 5.43
N PRO A 204 -10.88 6.41 6.56
CA PRO A 204 -12.28 5.97 6.63
C PRO A 204 -13.17 6.78 5.68
N SER A 205 -14.18 6.13 5.10
CA SER A 205 -15.16 6.81 4.27
C SER A 205 -15.83 7.95 5.05
N THR A 206 -15.77 9.15 4.52
CA THR A 206 -16.42 10.34 5.11
C THR A 206 -17.80 10.62 4.49
N GLY A 207 -18.19 9.84 3.47
CA GLY A 207 -19.39 10.13 2.66
C GLY A 207 -19.30 11.46 1.88
N ASN A 208 -18.11 12.09 1.84
CA ASN A 208 -17.90 13.40 1.22
C ASN A 208 -16.67 13.38 0.30
N SER A 209 -16.89 13.18 -0.99
CA SER A 209 -15.85 13.13 -2.01
C SER A 209 -15.00 14.40 -2.06
N LYS A 210 -15.58 15.59 -1.78
CA LYS A 210 -14.84 16.85 -1.77
C LYS A 210 -13.75 16.86 -0.71
N LYS A 211 -14.01 16.29 0.49
CA LYS A 211 -13.00 16.19 1.55
C LYS A 211 -11.84 15.29 1.13
N ILE A 212 -12.15 14.16 0.48
CA ILE A 212 -11.12 13.23 -0.02
C ILE A 212 -10.27 13.91 -1.08
N LEU A 213 -10.88 14.56 -2.07
CA LEU A 213 -10.17 15.27 -3.13
C LEU A 213 -9.31 16.43 -2.58
N THR A 214 -9.81 17.14 -1.56
CA THR A 214 -9.02 18.19 -0.89
C THR A 214 -7.78 17.60 -0.21
N MET A 215 -7.93 16.51 0.53
CA MET A 215 -6.83 15.81 1.18
C MET A 215 -5.79 15.31 0.16
N VAL A 216 -6.22 14.70 -0.95
CA VAL A 216 -5.31 14.25 -2.02
C VAL A 216 -4.56 15.43 -2.61
N LYS A 217 -5.25 16.54 -2.93
CA LYS A 217 -4.62 17.76 -3.44
C LYS A 217 -3.56 18.28 -2.47
N GLU A 218 -3.90 18.41 -1.19
CA GLU A 218 -2.97 18.89 -0.15
C GLU A 218 -1.79 17.94 0.05
N SER A 219 -2.01 16.61 -0.04
CA SER A 219 -0.94 15.61 -0.02
C SER A 219 0.05 15.83 -1.16
N ILE A 220 -0.44 15.99 -2.39
CA ILE A 220 0.41 16.23 -3.57
C ILE A 220 1.18 17.55 -3.44
N GLU A 221 0.52 18.63 -3.00
CA GLU A 221 1.16 19.92 -2.74
C GLU A 221 2.25 19.87 -1.65
N SER A 222 2.16 18.88 -0.77
CA SER A 222 3.14 18.64 0.31
C SER A 222 4.30 17.72 -0.08
N GLY A 223 4.31 17.20 -1.31
CA GLY A 223 5.34 16.30 -1.83
C GLY A 223 4.91 14.84 -1.92
N GLY A 224 3.65 14.52 -1.69
CA GLY A 224 3.10 13.18 -1.93
C GLY A 224 3.02 12.83 -3.42
N ALA A 225 2.98 11.52 -3.71
CA ALA A 225 2.94 10.96 -5.05
C ALA A 225 1.53 10.45 -5.45
N GLY A 226 0.57 10.47 -4.56
CA GLY A 226 -0.79 10.02 -4.83
C GLY A 226 -1.60 9.77 -3.57
#